data_5aa23b229979a6a81f04d0bd048f78c4
#
_entry.id   5aa23b229979a6a81f04d0bd048f78c4
#
_cell.length_a   1.000
_cell.length_b   1.000
_cell.length_c   1.000
_cell.angle_alpha   90.00
_cell.angle_beta   90.00
_cell.angle_gamma   90.00
#
_symmetry.space_group_name_H-M   'P 1'
#
loop_
_entity.id
_entity.type
_entity.pdbx_description
1 polymer ?
#
loop_
_entity_poly.entity_id
_entity_poly.type
_entity_poly.pdbx_seq_one_letter_code
_entity_poly.pdbx_strand_id
1 'polypeptide(L)'
;MIAPRLVATSSAAAAASSCSRSAVRPRVSLMASCSTGAASGSSSSSSGSRSLRIARLSSSASSVSKRRQQQQQQQQQARALSTSAPLRQASEAEDFDLSQVERATDEADVVIVGGGPAGLSAAIRIKQLAPEETRVVVLEKAGEVGNHILSGAVIQTNALDELLPDWRERGAPLNQAATEDQMRFLTERGSFPMPHPPQMSNKGNYIVSLSRFTAWLGEQAEEAGVEIYPGFAGANVVWHEDGQGNKVGIKGVVTNEIGLSKQGTPKDTFEPGMEFHAPITLFAEGAHGSLSEKIIKELGLREAVGADPQTYGLGIKEVWKVKEEKHQPGLVTHTLGWPLDFKTYGGSWCYHMEDGMVSIGLVVGLDYQNPYLSPFREFQRMKHHPFFADLLEGGECLAYGARALNEGGYQSIPKLNFPGGALLGCAAGFLNVPKIKGTHNAMKSGLVAAECVVEALQKRGEASAEEPIDLTDYRAKLDDTWVIKELKEVRNLRPSFHNPLGLWGGVAYSGLDSLILKGRTPWTFHHAKEDRYFTKPASESEKIEYPKPDGKLSFDILTSVSRTGTNHTEDQPVHLHVKQGDYVGHTQRNVGNFDGLLARACPAAVYEYQDAEEAGGKEDALGKKFVI
;
A
#
# COMPACT_ATOMS: atom_id res chain seq x y z
N MET A 1 22.86 40.44 36.74
CA MET A 1 24.26 40.74 37.09
C MET A 1 25.15 40.06 36.05
N ILE A 2 25.85 40.93 35.30
CA ILE A 2 27.13 40.72 34.62
C ILE A 2 27.14 39.84 33.36
N ALA A 3 27.06 40.52 32.22
CA ALA A 3 27.80 40.18 31.00
C ALA A 3 29.21 40.79 31.07
N PRO A 4 30.18 40.36 30.26
CA PRO A 4 30.71 41.22 29.21
C PRO A 4 30.87 40.52 27.85
N ARG A 5 30.51 41.13 26.74
CA ARG A 5 31.15 42.05 25.78
C ARG A 5 32.46 41.52 25.14
N LEU A 6 32.30 41.22 23.85
CA LEU A 6 33.00 41.77 22.68
C LEU A 6 34.53 41.89 22.69
N VAL A 7 35.14 41.34 21.62
CA VAL A 7 35.98 42.16 20.69
C VAL A 7 36.09 41.42 19.33
N ALA A 8 35.85 42.18 18.26
CA ALA A 8 36.09 41.82 16.86
C ALA A 8 37.47 42.36 16.45
N THR A 9 38.14 41.67 15.53
CA THR A 9 39.11 42.30 14.62
C THR A 9 39.09 41.67 13.24
N SER A 10 39.04 42.56 12.30
CA SER A 10 39.03 42.45 10.84
C SER A 10 40.45 42.31 10.25
N SER A 11 40.51 41.74 9.04
CA SER A 11 41.20 42.22 7.81
C SER A 11 41.53 41.06 6.90
N ALA A 12 41.05 40.95 5.69
CA ALA A 12 41.29 41.66 4.46
C ALA A 12 42.52 41.16 3.67
N ALA A 13 42.25 40.88 2.42
CA ALA A 13 42.99 40.99 1.16
C ALA A 13 43.22 39.66 0.44
N ALA A 14 42.55 39.37 -0.63
CA ALA A 14 42.70 39.74 -2.04
C ALA A 14 43.99 39.20 -2.70
N ALA A 15 43.81 38.27 -3.67
CA ALA A 15 44.60 38.27 -4.90
C ALA A 15 43.89 37.45 -5.99
N ALA A 16 43.53 38.10 -7.06
CA ALA A 16 43.09 37.54 -8.32
C ALA A 16 44.30 37.12 -9.15
N SER A 17 44.15 36.03 -9.92
CA SER A 17 44.98 35.84 -11.11
C SER A 17 44.17 35.08 -12.16
N SER A 18 43.99 35.77 -13.25
CA SER A 18 43.43 35.34 -14.53
C SER A 18 44.40 34.48 -15.31
N CYS A 19 43.94 33.44 -16.00
CA CYS A 19 44.53 33.10 -17.30
C CYS A 19 43.50 32.38 -18.19
N SER A 20 43.47 32.82 -19.41
CA SER A 20 42.53 32.60 -20.48
C SER A 20 42.98 31.51 -21.48
N ARG A 21 42.00 31.04 -22.27
CA ARG A 21 42.06 30.45 -23.64
C ARG A 21 42.52 29.00 -23.71
N SER A 22 41.93 28.13 -24.52
CA SER A 22 41.43 28.29 -25.89
C SER A 22 40.58 27.09 -26.30
N ALA A 23 39.64 27.35 -27.17
CA ALA A 23 38.77 26.42 -27.85
C ALA A 23 39.48 25.65 -28.96
N VAL A 24 39.14 24.37 -29.15
CA VAL A 24 39.28 23.67 -30.45
C VAL A 24 38.11 22.74 -30.64
N ARG A 25 37.30 23.08 -31.65
CA ARG A 25 36.42 22.11 -32.36
C ARG A 25 37.19 21.55 -33.56
N PRO A 26 36.86 20.32 -34.00
CA PRO A 26 36.69 20.11 -35.43
C PRO A 26 35.32 19.54 -35.79
N ARG A 27 34.80 20.13 -36.85
CA ARG A 27 33.79 19.56 -37.77
C ARG A 27 34.47 18.52 -38.68
N VAL A 28 33.67 17.59 -39.21
CA VAL A 28 33.67 17.02 -40.59
C VAL A 28 32.63 15.92 -40.55
N SER A 29 31.62 15.87 -41.28
CA SER A 29 31.16 16.01 -42.69
C SER A 29 30.58 14.69 -43.18
N LEU A 30 29.38 14.82 -43.73
CA LEU A 30 28.57 13.81 -44.44
C LEU A 30 29.38 13.08 -45.54
N MET A 31 29.02 11.84 -45.81
CA MET A 31 28.78 11.37 -47.17
C MET A 31 27.80 10.20 -47.21
N ALA A 32 26.79 10.36 -48.03
CA ALA A 32 25.86 9.33 -48.48
C ALA A 32 26.44 8.60 -49.70
N SER A 33 26.15 7.34 -49.85
CA SER A 33 26.11 6.72 -51.18
C SER A 33 25.10 5.56 -51.21
N CYS A 34 24.13 5.70 -52.08
CA CYS A 34 23.27 4.66 -52.62
C CYS A 34 24.08 3.69 -53.47
N SER A 35 23.76 2.39 -53.40
CA SER A 35 23.79 1.56 -54.63
C SER A 35 22.82 0.37 -54.47
N THR A 36 22.00 0.28 -55.47
CA THR A 36 21.06 -0.77 -55.85
C THR A 36 21.79 -2.02 -56.33
N GLY A 37 21.26 -3.20 -56.01
CA GLY A 37 21.71 -4.45 -56.60
C GLY A 37 20.71 -5.58 -56.28
N ALA A 38 19.89 -5.89 -57.28
CA ALA A 38 19.02 -7.08 -57.28
C ALA A 38 19.81 -8.32 -57.73
N ALA A 39 19.59 -9.49 -57.13
CA ALA A 39 19.53 -10.79 -57.81
C ALA A 39 19.14 -11.93 -56.86
N SER A 40 18.02 -12.51 -57.14
CA SER A 40 17.62 -13.93 -57.26
C SER A 40 18.35 -15.01 -56.46
N GLY A 41 17.56 -15.83 -55.77
CA GLY A 41 17.68 -17.27 -55.89
C GLY A 41 17.94 -18.08 -54.66
N SER A 42 16.96 -18.84 -54.36
CA SER A 42 16.94 -20.21 -53.79
C SER A 42 16.48 -20.42 -52.37
N SER A 43 15.35 -21.05 -52.36
CA SER A 43 14.66 -21.70 -51.24
C SER A 43 15.53 -22.72 -50.50
N SER A 44 15.57 -22.66 -49.17
CA SER A 44 15.63 -23.85 -48.33
C SER A 44 14.89 -23.62 -47.02
N SER A 45 13.93 -24.49 -46.81
CA SER A 45 13.01 -24.61 -45.71
C SER A 45 13.68 -24.81 -44.37
N SER A 46 13.31 -23.96 -43.38
CA SER A 46 13.50 -24.28 -41.96
C SER A 46 12.18 -24.14 -41.20
N SER A 47 11.33 -25.18 -41.33
CA SER A 47 10.03 -25.32 -40.68
C SER A 47 10.12 -25.96 -39.28
N GLY A 48 11.26 -25.84 -38.57
CA GLY A 48 11.45 -26.50 -37.29
C GLY A 48 11.17 -25.66 -36.02
N SER A 49 11.24 -24.34 -36.12
CA SER A 49 11.16 -23.50 -34.90
C SER A 49 9.78 -22.96 -34.56
N ARG A 50 8.84 -22.94 -35.51
CA ARG A 50 7.45 -22.47 -35.22
C ARG A 50 6.59 -23.54 -34.55
N SER A 51 6.81 -24.83 -34.83
CA SER A 51 6.03 -25.92 -34.20
C SER A 51 6.37 -26.14 -32.73
N LEU A 52 7.61 -25.91 -32.31
CA LEU A 52 8.02 -26.01 -30.91
C LEU A 52 7.49 -24.83 -30.02
N ARG A 53 7.35 -23.62 -30.59
CA ARG A 53 6.74 -22.51 -29.84
C ARG A 53 5.22 -22.67 -29.68
N ILE A 54 4.53 -23.17 -30.72
CA ILE A 54 3.07 -23.42 -30.65
C ILE A 54 2.79 -24.59 -29.72
N ALA A 55 3.62 -25.62 -29.69
CA ALA A 55 3.46 -26.75 -28.77
C ALA A 55 3.72 -26.35 -27.29
N ARG A 56 4.65 -25.41 -27.01
CA ARG A 56 4.86 -24.88 -25.64
C ARG A 56 3.71 -23.97 -25.19
N LEU A 57 3.15 -23.12 -26.08
CA LEU A 57 2.01 -22.29 -25.77
C LEU A 57 0.71 -23.12 -25.59
N SER A 58 0.54 -24.20 -26.33
CA SER A 58 -0.60 -25.10 -26.16
C SER A 58 -0.49 -25.99 -24.91
N SER A 59 0.72 -26.34 -24.47
CA SER A 59 0.93 -27.09 -23.24
C SER A 59 0.74 -26.22 -21.99
N SER A 60 1.15 -24.94 -22.02
CA SER A 60 0.89 -24.02 -20.93
C SER A 60 -0.60 -23.65 -20.80
N ALA A 61 -1.31 -23.43 -21.90
CA ALA A 61 -2.74 -23.19 -21.90
C ALA A 61 -3.55 -24.40 -21.41
N SER A 62 -3.10 -25.62 -21.72
CA SER A 62 -3.76 -26.85 -21.24
C SER A 62 -3.48 -27.14 -19.77
N SER A 63 -2.31 -26.75 -19.24
CA SER A 63 -1.99 -26.86 -17.82
C SER A 63 -2.76 -25.85 -16.98
N VAL A 64 -2.89 -24.62 -17.43
CA VAL A 64 -3.70 -23.57 -16.78
C VAL A 64 -5.19 -23.95 -16.75
N SER A 65 -5.73 -24.51 -17.84
CA SER A 65 -7.11 -24.95 -17.88
C SER A 65 -7.38 -26.19 -16.99
N LYS A 66 -6.44 -27.11 -16.89
CA LYS A 66 -6.51 -28.26 -15.97
C LYS A 66 -6.42 -27.84 -14.51
N ARG A 67 -5.58 -26.85 -14.18
CA ARG A 67 -5.45 -26.30 -12.83
C ARG A 67 -6.70 -25.50 -12.42
N ARG A 68 -7.29 -24.70 -13.32
CA ARG A 68 -8.60 -24.06 -13.08
C ARG A 68 -9.70 -25.10 -12.80
N GLN A 69 -9.71 -26.21 -13.50
CA GLN A 69 -10.63 -27.30 -13.22
C GLN A 69 -10.33 -28.00 -11.88
N GLN A 70 -9.08 -28.16 -11.51
CA GLN A 70 -8.70 -28.69 -10.19
C GLN A 70 -9.05 -27.72 -9.05
N GLN A 71 -8.81 -26.42 -9.20
CA GLN A 71 -9.24 -25.41 -8.22
C GLN A 71 -10.77 -25.35 -8.10
N GLN A 72 -11.49 -25.41 -9.21
CA GLN A 72 -12.95 -25.52 -9.18
C GLN A 72 -13.43 -26.83 -8.54
N GLN A 73 -12.72 -27.93 -8.73
CA GLN A 73 -13.02 -29.20 -8.05
C GLN A 73 -12.68 -29.15 -6.56
N GLN A 74 -11.59 -28.49 -6.15
CA GLN A 74 -11.26 -28.27 -4.74
C GLN A 74 -12.26 -27.34 -4.06
N GLN A 75 -12.67 -26.25 -4.73
CA GLN A 75 -13.76 -25.39 -4.26
C GLN A 75 -15.11 -26.14 -4.20
N GLN A 76 -15.38 -27.04 -5.15
CA GLN A 76 -16.57 -27.89 -5.12
C GLN A 76 -16.48 -28.98 -4.05
N GLN A 77 -15.28 -29.50 -3.75
CA GLN A 77 -15.07 -30.45 -2.66
C GLN A 77 -15.17 -29.78 -1.29
N ALA A 78 -14.61 -28.57 -1.14
CA ALA A 78 -14.83 -27.76 0.05
C ALA A 78 -16.32 -27.41 0.24
N ARG A 79 -17.05 -27.10 -0.84
CA ARG A 79 -18.50 -26.91 -0.84
C ARG A 79 -19.26 -28.22 -0.50
N ALA A 80 -18.80 -29.37 -0.98
CA ALA A 80 -19.44 -30.64 -0.71
C ALA A 80 -19.28 -31.13 0.73
N LEU A 81 -18.18 -30.73 1.41
CA LEU A 81 -17.95 -31.01 2.82
C LEU A 81 -18.82 -30.14 3.74
N SER A 82 -19.24 -28.95 3.29
CA SER A 82 -20.11 -28.05 4.06
C SER A 82 -21.61 -28.37 3.94
N THR A 83 -22.02 -29.22 2.99
CA THR A 83 -23.45 -29.49 2.71
C THR A 83 -24.09 -30.67 3.48
N SER A 84 -23.43 -31.22 4.51
CA SER A 84 -23.96 -32.40 5.22
C SER A 84 -24.78 -32.12 6.48
N ALA A 85 -25.10 -30.87 6.83
CA ALA A 85 -26.04 -30.56 7.90
C ALA A 85 -27.38 -30.08 7.33
N PRO A 86 -28.54 -30.68 7.70
CA PRO A 86 -29.85 -30.21 7.25
C PRO A 86 -30.16 -28.87 7.95
N LEU A 87 -30.27 -27.80 7.15
CA LEU A 87 -30.77 -26.50 7.60
C LEU A 87 -32.22 -26.67 8.11
N ARG A 88 -32.41 -26.44 9.40
CA ARG A 88 -33.74 -26.21 9.97
C ARG A 88 -34.31 -24.93 9.37
N GLN A 89 -35.50 -25.00 8.79
CA GLN A 89 -36.27 -23.82 8.41
C GLN A 89 -36.51 -22.96 9.67
N ALA A 90 -35.93 -21.75 9.68
CA ALA A 90 -36.08 -20.77 10.75
C ALA A 90 -37.49 -20.16 10.68
N SER A 91 -38.35 -20.53 11.62
CA SER A 91 -39.49 -19.74 12.05
C SER A 91 -39.07 -19.02 13.31
N GLU A 92 -39.16 -17.67 13.31
CA GLU A 92 -38.81 -16.73 14.38
C GLU A 92 -37.32 -16.44 14.47
N ALA A 93 -36.95 -15.14 14.45
CA ALA A 93 -35.60 -14.64 14.55
C ALA A 93 -35.04 -14.92 15.95
N GLU A 94 -34.58 -16.15 16.18
CA GLU A 94 -33.60 -16.39 17.25
C GLU A 94 -32.34 -15.63 16.91
N ASP A 95 -31.73 -14.93 17.88
CA ASP A 95 -30.47 -14.22 17.72
C ASP A 95 -29.41 -15.22 17.21
N PHE A 96 -29.08 -15.14 15.93
CA PHE A 96 -28.08 -16.00 15.31
C PHE A 96 -26.70 -15.65 15.88
N ASP A 97 -26.12 -16.57 16.62
CA ASP A 97 -24.82 -16.39 17.27
C ASP A 97 -23.71 -17.04 16.46
N LEU A 98 -22.93 -16.20 15.77
CA LEU A 98 -21.76 -16.63 15.00
C LEU A 98 -20.70 -17.38 15.84
N SER A 99 -20.68 -17.21 17.17
CA SER A 99 -19.72 -17.88 18.04
C SER A 99 -20.04 -19.38 18.22
N GLN A 100 -21.28 -19.78 17.92
CA GLN A 100 -21.75 -21.16 18.02
C GLN A 100 -21.63 -21.95 16.70
N VAL A 101 -21.18 -21.28 15.64
CA VAL A 101 -21.07 -21.91 14.32
C VAL A 101 -19.82 -22.77 14.27
N GLU A 102 -20.01 -24.07 13.98
CA GLU A 102 -18.88 -24.98 13.74
C GLU A 102 -18.16 -24.61 12.45
N ARG A 103 -16.84 -24.51 12.50
CA ARG A 103 -15.97 -24.12 11.39
C ARG A 103 -15.11 -25.29 10.94
N ALA A 104 -14.97 -25.45 9.63
CA ALA A 104 -13.98 -26.35 9.08
C ALA A 104 -12.57 -25.81 9.38
N THR A 105 -11.68 -26.71 9.80
CA THR A 105 -10.28 -26.39 10.07
C THR A 105 -9.39 -26.98 9.00
N ASP A 106 -8.39 -26.22 8.55
CA ASP A 106 -7.32 -26.66 7.67
C ASP A 106 -5.97 -26.34 8.31
N GLU A 107 -4.98 -27.22 8.09
CA GLU A 107 -3.65 -27.12 8.71
C GLU A 107 -2.58 -26.93 7.64
N ALA A 108 -1.63 -26.04 7.89
CA ALA A 108 -0.47 -25.79 7.04
C ALA A 108 0.79 -25.62 7.86
N ASP A 109 1.96 -25.74 7.24
CA ASP A 109 3.23 -25.42 7.90
C ASP A 109 3.40 -23.91 8.08
N VAL A 110 2.90 -23.12 7.11
CA VAL A 110 2.94 -21.66 7.13
C VAL A 110 1.65 -21.08 6.55
N VAL A 111 1.00 -20.20 7.30
CA VAL A 111 -0.11 -19.37 6.79
C VAL A 111 0.37 -17.94 6.58
N ILE A 112 0.01 -17.33 5.47
CA ILE A 112 0.34 -15.94 5.13
C ILE A 112 -0.95 -15.18 4.86
N VAL A 113 -1.19 -14.11 5.62
CA VAL A 113 -2.37 -13.26 5.46
C VAL A 113 -2.02 -12.05 4.60
N GLY A 114 -2.51 -12.06 3.36
CA GLY A 114 -2.32 -11.01 2.36
C GLY A 114 -1.44 -11.43 1.18
N GLY A 115 -2.06 -11.56 0.00
CA GLY A 115 -1.43 -11.84 -1.30
C GLY A 115 -0.79 -10.62 -1.97
N GLY A 116 -0.22 -9.70 -1.16
CA GLY A 116 0.54 -8.56 -1.65
C GLY A 116 2.02 -8.87 -1.87
N PRO A 117 2.84 -7.89 -2.33
CA PRO A 117 4.26 -8.12 -2.61
C PRO A 117 5.06 -8.69 -1.42
N ALA A 118 4.73 -8.34 -0.18
CA ALA A 118 5.40 -8.88 1.01
C ALA A 118 5.09 -10.36 1.23
N GLY A 119 3.79 -10.71 1.23
CA GLY A 119 3.34 -12.08 1.48
C GLY A 119 3.77 -13.03 0.36
N LEU A 120 3.59 -12.63 -0.91
CA LEU A 120 4.00 -13.46 -2.06
C LEU A 120 5.52 -13.65 -2.11
N SER A 121 6.31 -12.61 -1.78
CA SER A 121 7.77 -12.75 -1.72
C SER A 121 8.20 -13.71 -0.61
N ALA A 122 7.53 -13.67 0.55
CA ALA A 122 7.77 -14.63 1.62
C ALA A 122 7.41 -16.06 1.19
N ALA A 123 6.23 -16.24 0.58
CA ALA A 123 5.76 -17.55 0.10
C ALA A 123 6.71 -18.17 -0.92
N ILE A 124 7.10 -17.42 -1.96
CA ILE A 124 8.07 -17.89 -2.97
C ILE A 124 9.39 -18.26 -2.31
N ARG A 125 9.92 -17.41 -1.42
CA ARG A 125 11.21 -17.63 -0.77
C ARG A 125 11.18 -18.86 0.14
N ILE A 126 10.09 -19.11 0.87
CA ILE A 126 9.91 -20.35 1.65
C ILE A 126 9.99 -21.56 0.73
N LYS A 127 9.25 -21.57 -0.39
CA LYS A 127 9.26 -22.69 -1.35
C LYS A 127 10.61 -22.86 -2.06
N GLN A 128 11.44 -21.82 -2.15
CA GLN A 128 12.81 -21.94 -2.67
C GLN A 128 13.78 -22.60 -1.70
N LEU A 129 13.54 -22.49 -0.39
CA LEU A 129 14.50 -22.89 0.65
C LEU A 129 14.05 -24.11 1.45
N ALA A 130 12.75 -24.31 1.61
CA ALA A 130 12.18 -25.42 2.36
C ALA A 130 12.04 -26.69 1.52
N PRO A 131 11.88 -27.87 2.15
CA PRO A 131 11.49 -29.09 1.47
C PRO A 131 10.22 -28.93 0.62
N GLU A 132 10.11 -29.71 -0.47
CA GLU A 132 8.99 -29.61 -1.43
C GLU A 132 7.62 -29.83 -0.76
N GLU A 133 7.56 -30.74 0.21
CA GLU A 133 6.39 -31.08 0.99
C GLU A 133 5.90 -29.98 1.94
N THR A 134 6.72 -28.95 2.21
CA THR A 134 6.32 -27.82 3.09
C THR A 134 5.11 -27.11 2.52
N ARG A 135 4.00 -27.16 3.23
CA ARG A 135 2.73 -26.57 2.83
C ARG A 135 2.65 -25.10 3.20
N VAL A 136 2.56 -24.23 2.19
CA VAL A 136 2.45 -22.77 2.35
C VAL A 136 1.13 -22.29 1.80
N VAL A 137 0.30 -21.70 2.65
CA VAL A 137 -1.03 -21.17 2.31
C VAL A 137 -1.02 -19.66 2.36
N VAL A 138 -1.52 -19.00 1.32
CA VAL A 138 -1.71 -17.54 1.26
C VAL A 138 -3.20 -17.23 1.18
N LEU A 139 -3.70 -16.45 2.14
CA LEU A 139 -5.08 -15.97 2.16
C LEU A 139 -5.12 -14.56 1.55
N GLU A 140 -5.93 -14.37 0.50
CA GLU A 140 -6.12 -13.07 -0.15
C GLU A 140 -7.61 -12.70 -0.17
N LYS A 141 -7.93 -11.51 0.34
CA LYS A 141 -9.33 -11.05 0.44
C LYS A 141 -9.96 -10.69 -0.91
N ALA A 142 -9.15 -10.29 -1.90
CA ALA A 142 -9.64 -10.02 -3.24
C ALA A 142 -9.98 -11.31 -3.98
N GLY A 143 -10.96 -11.26 -4.88
CA GLY A 143 -11.34 -12.42 -5.71
C GLY A 143 -10.24 -12.89 -6.67
N GLU A 144 -9.23 -12.04 -6.91
CA GLU A 144 -8.00 -12.36 -7.64
C GLU A 144 -6.83 -11.58 -7.05
N VAL A 145 -5.63 -12.16 -7.09
CA VAL A 145 -4.40 -11.49 -6.63
C VAL A 145 -4.17 -10.20 -7.41
N GLY A 146 -3.92 -9.11 -6.70
CA GLY A 146 -3.66 -7.79 -7.29
C GLY A 146 -4.88 -6.89 -7.46
N ASN A 147 -6.12 -7.41 -7.42
CA ASN A 147 -7.33 -6.62 -7.69
C ASN A 147 -7.59 -5.50 -6.67
N HIS A 148 -7.18 -5.68 -5.42
CA HIS A 148 -7.30 -4.65 -4.39
C HIS A 148 -6.05 -3.75 -4.29
N ILE A 149 -5.09 -3.86 -5.21
CA ILE A 149 -3.88 -3.04 -5.20
C ILE A 149 -4.05 -1.85 -6.13
N LEU A 150 -3.84 -0.66 -5.58
CA LEU A 150 -3.91 0.57 -6.33
C LEU A 150 -2.72 0.71 -7.28
N SER A 151 -3.01 0.83 -8.58
CA SER A 151 -2.03 0.84 -9.66
C SER A 151 -1.26 2.16 -9.81
N GLY A 152 -0.16 2.15 -10.57
CA GLY A 152 0.72 3.31 -10.82
C GLY A 152 1.66 3.62 -9.66
N ALA A 153 2.82 2.98 -9.66
CA ALA A 153 3.88 3.16 -8.66
C ALA A 153 5.25 3.19 -9.34
N VAL A 154 6.27 3.64 -8.60
CA VAL A 154 7.66 3.45 -8.99
C VAL A 154 8.28 2.40 -8.08
N ILE A 155 8.82 1.34 -8.66
CA ILE A 155 9.44 0.21 -7.95
C ILE A 155 10.95 0.20 -8.10
N GLN A 156 11.66 -0.12 -7.00
CA GLN A 156 13.07 -0.53 -7.02
C GLN A 156 13.14 -2.05 -7.14
N THR A 157 14.04 -2.56 -7.97
CA THR A 157 14.09 -4.00 -8.27
C THR A 157 14.98 -4.81 -7.35
N ASN A 158 15.76 -4.19 -6.47
CA ASN A 158 16.74 -4.86 -5.63
C ASN A 158 16.22 -6.10 -4.87
N ALA A 159 15.01 -6.04 -4.31
CA ALA A 159 14.39 -7.20 -3.67
C ALA A 159 13.89 -8.24 -4.69
N LEU A 160 13.43 -7.78 -5.85
CA LEU A 160 13.03 -8.67 -6.94
C LEU A 160 14.23 -9.36 -7.58
N ASP A 161 15.33 -8.63 -7.78
CA ASP A 161 16.60 -9.17 -8.29
C ASP A 161 17.17 -10.29 -7.38
N GLU A 162 16.92 -10.16 -6.06
CA GLU A 162 17.31 -11.17 -5.06
C GLU A 162 16.36 -12.38 -5.04
N LEU A 163 15.05 -12.16 -5.20
CA LEU A 163 14.04 -13.21 -5.15
C LEU A 163 14.00 -14.03 -6.43
N LEU A 164 13.96 -13.36 -7.58
CA LEU A 164 13.84 -13.93 -8.92
C LEU A 164 14.83 -13.22 -9.86
N PRO A 165 16.11 -13.60 -9.89
CA PRO A 165 17.14 -12.93 -10.71
C PRO A 165 16.81 -12.91 -12.20
N ASP A 166 16.04 -13.89 -12.66
CA ASP A 166 15.58 -14.11 -14.04
C ASP A 166 14.17 -13.49 -14.32
N TRP A 167 13.73 -12.51 -13.51
CA TRP A 167 12.41 -11.92 -13.63
C TRP A 167 12.10 -11.34 -15.02
N ARG A 168 13.15 -10.88 -15.75
CA ARG A 168 12.99 -10.36 -17.12
C ARG A 168 12.61 -11.48 -18.10
N GLU A 169 13.29 -12.60 -18.01
CA GLU A 169 13.02 -13.80 -18.82
C GLU A 169 11.67 -14.42 -18.46
N ARG A 170 11.23 -14.28 -17.20
CA ARG A 170 9.91 -14.70 -16.73
C ARG A 170 8.80 -13.75 -17.14
N GLY A 171 9.11 -12.63 -17.80
CA GLY A 171 8.11 -11.69 -18.31
C GLY A 171 7.46 -10.83 -17.23
N ALA A 172 8.18 -10.45 -16.18
CA ALA A 172 7.69 -9.49 -15.21
C ALA A 172 7.23 -8.18 -15.91
N PRO A 173 6.07 -7.61 -15.54
CA PRO A 173 5.50 -6.44 -16.23
C PRO A 173 6.17 -5.12 -15.80
N LEU A 174 7.50 -5.06 -15.89
CA LEU A 174 8.34 -3.90 -15.64
C LEU A 174 8.88 -3.35 -16.96
N ASN A 175 8.02 -2.74 -17.78
CA ASN A 175 8.36 -2.32 -19.14
C ASN A 175 8.83 -0.86 -19.22
N GLN A 176 8.32 0.02 -18.34
CA GLN A 176 8.62 1.44 -18.37
C GLN A 176 9.69 1.81 -17.36
N ALA A 177 10.94 1.95 -17.80
CA ALA A 177 12.01 2.50 -16.96
C ALA A 177 11.73 3.98 -16.63
N ALA A 178 12.06 4.40 -15.39
CA ALA A 178 12.08 5.80 -15.04
C ALA A 178 13.33 6.46 -15.65
N THR A 179 13.13 7.43 -16.53
CA THR A 179 14.20 8.08 -17.32
C THR A 179 14.54 9.48 -16.84
N GLU A 180 13.58 10.17 -16.24
CA GLU A 180 13.73 11.55 -15.76
C GLU A 180 12.97 11.75 -14.46
N ASP A 181 13.60 12.49 -13.53
CA ASP A 181 13.01 12.90 -12.26
C ASP A 181 12.85 14.41 -12.21
N GLN A 182 11.68 14.86 -11.80
CA GLN A 182 11.39 16.27 -11.55
C GLN A 182 10.79 16.46 -10.16
N MET A 183 11.24 17.52 -9.47
CA MET A 183 10.61 18.03 -8.26
C MET A 183 10.15 19.46 -8.49
N ARG A 184 8.89 19.77 -8.19
CA ARG A 184 8.31 21.09 -8.42
C ARG A 184 7.59 21.61 -7.18
N PHE A 185 7.60 22.91 -6.99
CA PHE A 185 6.70 23.57 -6.05
C PHE A 185 5.56 24.20 -6.83
N LEU A 186 4.33 23.89 -6.42
CA LEU A 186 3.12 24.45 -7.01
C LEU A 186 2.65 25.64 -6.17
N THR A 187 2.40 26.75 -6.83
CA THR A 187 1.61 27.87 -6.31
C THR A 187 0.20 27.75 -6.89
N GLU A 188 -0.71 28.60 -6.51
CA GLU A 188 -2.08 28.55 -7.05
C GLU A 188 -2.14 28.62 -8.60
N ARG A 189 -1.23 29.34 -9.23
CA ARG A 189 -1.30 29.67 -10.67
C ARG A 189 -0.09 29.23 -11.49
N GLY A 190 0.91 28.69 -10.85
CA GLY A 190 2.14 28.32 -11.55
C GLY A 190 3.02 27.36 -10.76
N SER A 191 4.12 26.95 -11.35
CA SER A 191 5.06 26.04 -10.71
C SER A 191 6.49 26.43 -11.00
N PHE A 192 7.39 26.12 -10.07
CA PHE A 192 8.84 26.28 -10.26
C PHE A 192 9.59 25.02 -9.83
N PRO A 193 10.73 24.73 -10.48
CA PRO A 193 11.54 23.57 -10.14
C PRO A 193 12.16 23.71 -8.75
N MET A 194 12.25 22.59 -8.04
CA MET A 194 12.95 22.46 -6.77
C MET A 194 14.11 21.49 -6.87
N PRO A 195 15.14 21.62 -6.00
CA PRO A 195 16.16 20.60 -5.88
C PRO A 195 15.55 19.24 -5.55
N HIS A 196 15.96 18.22 -6.28
CA HIS A 196 15.53 16.83 -6.07
C HIS A 196 16.38 16.22 -4.95
N PRO A 197 15.78 15.75 -3.83
CA PRO A 197 16.51 15.07 -2.77
C PRO A 197 17.14 13.77 -3.30
N PRO A 198 18.38 13.44 -2.93
CA PRO A 198 19.07 12.24 -3.42
C PRO A 198 18.28 10.93 -3.20
N GLN A 199 17.56 10.83 -2.08
CA GLN A 199 16.75 9.66 -1.73
C GLN A 199 15.58 9.43 -2.69
N MET A 200 15.11 10.47 -3.38
CA MET A 200 13.98 10.40 -4.32
C MET A 200 14.42 9.98 -5.73
N SER A 201 15.71 9.82 -6.00
CA SER A 201 16.19 9.43 -7.33
C SER A 201 15.57 8.13 -7.81
N ASN A 202 15.08 8.13 -9.04
CA ASN A 202 14.47 6.98 -9.69
C ASN A 202 15.36 6.33 -10.75
N LYS A 203 16.61 6.70 -10.80
CA LYS A 203 17.57 6.08 -11.74
C LYS A 203 17.65 4.56 -11.51
N GLY A 204 17.32 3.79 -12.54
CA GLY A 204 17.30 2.33 -12.49
C GLY A 204 16.00 1.72 -11.94
N ASN A 205 15.02 2.56 -11.57
CA ASN A 205 13.69 2.12 -11.15
C ASN A 205 12.75 2.01 -12.36
N TYR A 206 11.59 1.39 -12.12
CA TYR A 206 10.55 1.22 -13.13
C TYR A 206 9.22 1.81 -12.66
N ILE A 207 8.51 2.46 -13.58
CA ILE A 207 7.12 2.88 -13.38
C ILE A 207 6.23 1.69 -13.75
N VAL A 208 5.40 1.24 -12.81
CA VAL A 208 4.65 -0.02 -12.96
C VAL A 208 3.17 0.14 -12.60
N SER A 209 2.36 -0.74 -13.16
CA SER A 209 1.08 -1.12 -12.58
C SER A 209 1.33 -2.12 -11.46
N LEU A 210 1.27 -1.68 -10.20
CA LEU A 210 1.54 -2.54 -9.05
C LEU A 210 0.53 -3.69 -8.95
N SER A 211 -0.71 -3.49 -9.40
CA SER A 211 -1.72 -4.53 -9.51
C SER A 211 -1.27 -5.66 -10.45
N ARG A 212 -0.84 -5.32 -11.68
CA ARG A 212 -0.34 -6.29 -12.67
C ARG A 212 0.94 -6.99 -12.19
N PHE A 213 1.85 -6.23 -11.57
CA PHE A 213 3.06 -6.80 -10.98
C PHE A 213 2.74 -7.81 -9.88
N THR A 214 1.78 -7.50 -9.01
CA THR A 214 1.41 -8.41 -7.92
C THR A 214 0.67 -9.65 -8.45
N ALA A 215 -0.18 -9.51 -9.47
CA ALA A 215 -0.81 -10.64 -10.13
C ALA A 215 0.24 -11.59 -10.74
N TRP A 216 1.22 -11.04 -11.47
CA TRP A 216 2.35 -11.83 -11.99
C TRP A 216 3.15 -12.51 -10.86
N LEU A 217 3.40 -11.80 -9.75
CA LEU A 217 4.10 -12.40 -8.60
C LEU A 217 3.29 -13.54 -7.97
N GLY A 218 1.94 -13.45 -7.99
CA GLY A 218 1.04 -14.54 -7.62
C GLY A 218 1.19 -15.76 -8.51
N GLU A 219 1.29 -15.56 -9.83
CA GLU A 219 1.56 -16.64 -10.79
C GLU A 219 2.90 -17.33 -10.48
N GLN A 220 3.94 -16.54 -10.13
CA GLN A 220 5.24 -17.10 -9.75
C GLN A 220 5.18 -17.87 -8.43
N ALA A 221 4.33 -17.47 -7.49
CA ALA A 221 4.12 -18.20 -6.24
C ALA A 221 3.39 -19.52 -6.48
N GLU A 222 2.34 -19.53 -7.30
CA GLU A 222 1.62 -20.76 -7.68
C GLU A 222 2.54 -21.73 -8.45
N GLU A 223 3.40 -21.23 -9.36
CA GLU A 223 4.40 -22.04 -10.06
C GLU A 223 5.40 -22.66 -9.09
N ALA A 224 5.72 -22.00 -7.99
CA ALA A 224 6.60 -22.53 -6.94
C ALA A 224 5.88 -23.53 -6.01
N GLY A 225 4.58 -23.76 -6.17
CA GLY A 225 3.79 -24.70 -5.36
C GLY A 225 3.18 -24.09 -4.10
N VAL A 226 2.95 -22.76 -4.08
CA VAL A 226 2.20 -22.07 -3.03
C VAL A 226 0.70 -22.24 -3.29
N GLU A 227 -0.06 -22.52 -2.24
CA GLU A 227 -1.53 -22.55 -2.29
C GLU A 227 -2.06 -21.14 -2.00
N ILE A 228 -2.65 -20.50 -3.02
CA ILE A 228 -3.28 -19.18 -2.85
C ILE A 228 -4.80 -19.35 -2.81
N TYR A 229 -5.45 -18.75 -1.81
CA TYR A 229 -6.90 -18.75 -1.61
C TYR A 229 -7.46 -17.34 -1.84
N PRO A 230 -7.80 -16.96 -3.09
CA PRO A 230 -8.45 -15.69 -3.38
C PRO A 230 -9.92 -15.71 -2.88
N GLY A 231 -10.40 -14.57 -2.39
CA GLY A 231 -11.72 -14.42 -1.80
C GLY A 231 -11.78 -14.78 -0.30
N PHE A 232 -10.69 -15.25 0.30
CA PHE A 232 -10.60 -15.60 1.71
C PHE A 232 -9.96 -14.46 2.50
N ALA A 233 -10.78 -13.63 3.12
CA ALA A 233 -10.29 -12.53 3.97
C ALA A 233 -10.06 -13.03 5.39
N GLY A 234 -8.86 -12.80 5.95
CA GLY A 234 -8.63 -13.01 7.37
C GLY A 234 -9.53 -12.08 8.19
N ALA A 235 -10.46 -12.63 8.95
CA ALA A 235 -11.46 -11.90 9.72
C ALA A 235 -11.16 -11.88 11.22
N ASN A 236 -10.60 -12.95 11.76
CA ASN A 236 -10.27 -13.04 13.17
C ASN A 236 -8.98 -13.86 13.39
N VAL A 237 -8.43 -13.75 14.57
CA VAL A 237 -7.23 -14.46 15.04
C VAL A 237 -7.64 -15.59 15.95
N VAL A 238 -7.11 -16.79 15.71
CA VAL A 238 -7.16 -17.92 16.64
C VAL A 238 -5.95 -17.79 17.56
N TRP A 239 -6.22 -17.67 18.86
CA TRP A 239 -5.18 -17.41 19.85
C TRP A 239 -4.69 -18.71 20.52
N HIS A 240 -3.40 -18.76 20.83
CA HIS A 240 -2.92 -19.60 21.91
C HIS A 240 -3.20 -18.88 23.23
N GLU A 241 -3.86 -19.58 24.13
CA GLU A 241 -4.17 -19.07 25.47
C GLU A 241 -3.43 -19.89 26.52
N ASP A 242 -2.93 -19.23 27.57
CA ASP A 242 -2.37 -19.92 28.73
C ASP A 242 -3.48 -20.53 29.62
N GLY A 243 -3.08 -21.28 30.64
CA GLY A 243 -4.03 -21.87 31.59
C GLY A 243 -4.87 -20.87 32.40
N GLN A 244 -4.67 -19.55 32.18
CA GLN A 244 -5.42 -18.45 32.81
C GLN A 244 -6.30 -17.70 31.80
N GLY A 245 -6.30 -18.11 30.52
CA GLY A 245 -7.03 -17.46 29.44
C GLY A 245 -6.36 -16.21 28.88
N ASN A 246 -5.07 -15.97 29.19
CA ASN A 246 -4.34 -14.88 28.55
C ASN A 246 -3.86 -15.29 27.16
N LYS A 247 -3.98 -14.39 26.19
CA LYS A 247 -3.49 -14.55 24.83
C LYS A 247 -1.96 -14.49 24.82
N VAL A 248 -1.30 -15.59 24.54
CA VAL A 248 0.16 -15.71 24.59
C VAL A 248 0.81 -15.90 23.22
N GLY A 249 0.02 -16.15 22.18
CA GLY A 249 0.49 -16.34 20.82
C GLY A 249 -0.63 -16.56 19.82
N ILE A 250 -0.27 -16.83 18.58
CA ILE A 250 -1.18 -17.07 17.47
C ILE A 250 -1.17 -18.55 17.12
N LYS A 251 -2.36 -19.18 17.00
CA LYS A 251 -2.56 -20.54 16.52
C LYS A 251 -2.93 -20.56 15.03
N GLY A 252 -3.60 -19.49 14.56
CA GLY A 252 -4.07 -19.41 13.19
C GLY A 252 -4.98 -18.22 12.95
N VAL A 253 -5.73 -18.26 11.87
CA VAL A 253 -6.68 -17.22 11.48
C VAL A 253 -8.01 -17.82 11.05
N VAL A 254 -9.09 -17.09 11.31
CA VAL A 254 -10.44 -17.39 10.82
C VAL A 254 -10.71 -16.49 9.62
N THR A 255 -11.26 -17.05 8.56
CA THR A 255 -11.73 -16.28 7.40
C THR A 255 -13.14 -15.73 7.62
N ASN A 256 -13.55 -14.77 6.79
CA ASN A 256 -14.89 -14.19 6.88
C ASN A 256 -15.98 -15.16 6.48
N GLU A 257 -17.15 -14.98 7.10
CA GLU A 257 -18.40 -15.61 6.70
C GLU A 257 -18.90 -15.04 5.37
N ILE A 258 -19.56 -15.88 4.57
CA ILE A 258 -20.24 -15.49 3.33
C ILE A 258 -21.75 -15.67 3.52
N GLY A 259 -22.57 -14.87 2.83
CA GLY A 259 -24.02 -15.04 2.84
C GLY A 259 -24.73 -14.55 4.10
N LEU A 260 -24.16 -13.56 4.80
CA LEU A 260 -24.87 -12.81 5.84
C LEU A 260 -25.61 -11.62 5.23
N SER A 261 -26.79 -11.30 5.78
CA SER A 261 -27.54 -10.09 5.46
C SER A 261 -26.89 -8.84 6.10
N LYS A 262 -27.34 -7.65 5.74
CA LYS A 262 -26.89 -6.38 6.36
C LYS A 262 -27.13 -6.36 7.88
N GLN A 263 -28.10 -7.10 8.39
CA GLN A 263 -28.43 -7.24 9.80
C GLN A 263 -27.63 -8.35 10.51
N GLY A 264 -26.79 -9.10 9.78
CA GLY A 264 -26.01 -10.21 10.33
C GLY A 264 -26.77 -11.55 10.42
N THR A 265 -27.97 -11.64 9.83
CA THR A 265 -28.73 -12.90 9.77
C THR A 265 -28.26 -13.76 8.58
N PRO A 266 -28.21 -15.10 8.72
CA PRO A 266 -27.79 -15.97 7.64
C PRO A 266 -28.85 -16.00 6.52
N LYS A 267 -28.36 -16.00 5.28
CA LYS A 267 -29.15 -16.23 4.05
C LYS A 267 -29.05 -17.70 3.59
N ASP A 268 -29.81 -18.08 2.59
CA ASP A 268 -29.73 -19.44 2.00
C ASP A 268 -28.32 -19.77 1.45
N THR A 269 -27.51 -18.74 1.20
CA THR A 269 -26.12 -18.85 0.72
C THR A 269 -25.10 -18.72 1.85
N PHE A 270 -25.51 -18.87 3.10
CA PHE A 270 -24.61 -18.76 4.24
C PHE A 270 -23.57 -19.88 4.23
N GLU A 271 -22.31 -19.49 4.29
CA GLU A 271 -21.16 -20.37 4.48
C GLU A 271 -20.30 -19.81 5.63
N PRO A 272 -20.02 -20.62 6.67
CA PRO A 272 -19.13 -20.21 7.75
C PRO A 272 -17.72 -20.01 7.24
N GLY A 273 -17.00 -19.09 7.84
CA GLY A 273 -15.56 -18.94 7.60
C GLY A 273 -14.79 -20.17 8.05
N MET A 274 -13.66 -20.45 7.44
CA MET A 274 -12.76 -21.54 7.80
C MET A 274 -11.69 -21.08 8.79
N GLU A 275 -11.17 -22.00 9.59
CA GLU A 275 -9.98 -21.78 10.40
C GLU A 275 -8.75 -22.37 9.70
N PHE A 276 -7.71 -21.57 9.54
CA PHE A 276 -6.40 -22.00 9.08
C PHE A 276 -5.42 -21.99 10.23
N HIS A 277 -4.95 -23.16 10.61
CA HIS A 277 -3.99 -23.36 11.70
C HIS A 277 -2.57 -23.56 11.16
N ALA A 278 -1.58 -22.97 11.82
CA ALA A 278 -0.17 -23.17 11.47
C ALA A 278 0.72 -22.85 12.69
N PRO A 279 1.89 -23.50 12.80
CA PRO A 279 2.88 -23.13 13.81
C PRO A 279 3.41 -21.70 13.65
N ILE A 280 3.26 -21.11 12.46
CA ILE A 280 3.64 -19.73 12.16
C ILE A 280 2.68 -19.09 11.15
N THR A 281 2.18 -17.89 11.47
CA THR A 281 1.36 -17.06 10.59
C THR A 281 2.08 -15.75 10.29
N LEU A 282 2.25 -15.40 9.01
CA LEU A 282 2.87 -14.16 8.57
C LEU A 282 1.79 -13.14 8.17
N PHE A 283 1.79 -11.97 8.80
CA PHE A 283 0.80 -10.92 8.57
C PHE A 283 1.34 -9.88 7.59
N ALA A 284 0.86 -9.91 6.36
CA ALA A 284 1.25 -9.05 5.24
C ALA A 284 0.08 -8.20 4.71
N GLU A 285 -0.82 -7.76 5.61
CA GLU A 285 -2.11 -7.13 5.30
C GLU A 285 -2.02 -5.67 4.79
N GLY A 286 -0.84 -5.10 4.70
CA GLY A 286 -0.63 -3.73 4.22
C GLY A 286 -0.72 -2.68 5.34
N ALA A 287 -0.97 -1.41 4.96
CA ALA A 287 -0.79 -0.26 5.84
C ALA A 287 -1.76 -0.23 7.05
N HIS A 288 -2.93 -0.82 6.91
CA HIS A 288 -3.97 -0.81 7.95
C HIS A 288 -4.69 -2.16 7.98
N GLY A 289 -3.89 -3.21 8.22
CA GLY A 289 -4.38 -4.56 8.35
C GLY A 289 -5.21 -4.74 9.63
N SER A 290 -6.44 -5.25 9.50
CA SER A 290 -7.35 -5.36 10.64
C SER A 290 -6.85 -6.34 11.69
N LEU A 291 -6.26 -7.46 11.28
CA LEU A 291 -5.68 -8.44 12.21
C LEU A 291 -4.37 -7.93 12.79
N SER A 292 -3.50 -7.32 11.96
CA SER A 292 -2.23 -6.74 12.40
C SER A 292 -2.43 -5.68 13.49
N GLU A 293 -3.38 -4.75 13.32
CA GLU A 293 -3.68 -3.73 14.34
C GLU A 293 -4.24 -4.34 15.63
N LYS A 294 -5.08 -5.37 15.50
CA LYS A 294 -5.59 -6.12 16.66
C LYS A 294 -4.46 -6.81 17.43
N ILE A 295 -3.56 -7.50 16.71
CA ILE A 295 -2.42 -8.22 17.30
C ILE A 295 -1.45 -7.24 17.97
N ILE A 296 -1.10 -6.14 17.28
CA ILE A 296 -0.22 -5.10 17.83
C ILE A 296 -0.76 -4.58 19.17
N LYS A 297 -2.07 -4.35 19.25
CA LYS A 297 -2.73 -3.86 20.45
C LYS A 297 -2.83 -4.92 21.54
N GLU A 298 -3.32 -6.12 21.23
CA GLU A 298 -3.57 -7.18 22.21
C GLU A 298 -2.27 -7.70 22.83
N LEU A 299 -1.18 -7.78 22.05
CA LEU A 299 0.13 -8.22 22.53
C LEU A 299 1.05 -7.06 22.97
N GLY A 300 0.58 -5.81 22.94
CA GLY A 300 1.35 -4.64 23.35
C GLY A 300 2.66 -4.46 22.56
N LEU A 301 2.65 -4.72 21.24
CA LEU A 301 3.89 -4.79 20.45
C LEU A 301 4.59 -3.43 20.26
N ARG A 302 3.87 -2.29 20.36
CA ARG A 302 4.48 -0.96 20.32
C ARG A 302 5.13 -0.63 21.66
N GLU A 303 4.42 -0.88 22.74
CA GLU A 303 4.86 -0.66 24.12
C GLU A 303 6.12 -1.48 24.44
N ALA A 304 6.18 -2.72 23.95
CA ALA A 304 7.30 -3.63 24.18
C ALA A 304 8.66 -3.09 23.68
N VAL A 305 8.65 -2.19 22.69
CA VAL A 305 9.88 -1.60 22.11
C VAL A 305 9.92 -0.07 22.23
N GLY A 306 8.94 0.54 22.91
CA GLY A 306 8.83 1.99 23.03
C GLY A 306 8.63 2.70 21.68
N ALA A 307 7.90 2.07 20.74
CA ALA A 307 7.64 2.64 19.44
C ALA A 307 6.64 3.79 19.49
N ASP A 308 6.87 4.81 18.67
CA ASP A 308 5.93 5.92 18.50
C ASP A 308 4.59 5.44 17.92
N PRO A 309 3.50 6.20 18.09
CA PRO A 309 2.28 5.98 17.35
C PRO A 309 2.53 5.93 15.85
N GLN A 310 1.82 5.05 15.12
CA GLN A 310 1.83 5.09 13.66
C GLN A 310 1.07 6.32 13.17
N THR A 311 1.60 6.98 12.15
CA THR A 311 0.94 8.05 11.43
C THR A 311 0.63 7.60 10.01
N TYR A 312 -0.39 8.20 9.42
CA TYR A 312 -0.89 7.76 8.11
C TYR A 312 -1.06 8.92 7.15
N GLY A 313 -0.90 8.64 5.88
CA GLY A 313 -1.33 9.48 4.78
C GLY A 313 -2.44 8.80 3.99
N LEU A 314 -3.32 9.58 3.39
CA LEU A 314 -4.29 9.13 2.41
C LEU A 314 -3.81 9.48 1.01
N GLY A 315 -3.45 8.48 0.23
CA GLY A 315 -3.13 8.63 -1.18
C GLY A 315 -4.38 8.42 -2.04
N ILE A 316 -4.72 9.41 -2.86
CA ILE A 316 -5.80 9.36 -3.84
C ILE A 316 -5.17 9.48 -5.22
N LYS A 317 -5.61 8.66 -6.18
CA LYS A 317 -5.07 8.70 -7.53
C LYS A 317 -6.08 8.37 -8.61
N GLU A 318 -5.73 8.81 -9.81
CA GLU A 318 -6.36 8.42 -11.06
C GLU A 318 -5.30 7.97 -12.07
N VAL A 319 -5.70 7.10 -12.98
CA VAL A 319 -4.95 6.76 -14.19
C VAL A 319 -5.68 7.34 -15.39
N TRP A 320 -4.94 8.10 -16.18
CA TRP A 320 -5.47 8.77 -17.36
C TRP A 320 -4.76 8.29 -18.63
N LYS A 321 -5.51 8.11 -19.71
CA LYS A 321 -4.98 8.05 -21.06
C LYS A 321 -4.88 9.49 -21.57
N VAL A 322 -3.66 9.96 -21.86
CA VAL A 322 -3.44 11.32 -22.35
C VAL A 322 -3.12 11.32 -23.85
N LYS A 323 -3.16 12.49 -24.46
CA LYS A 323 -2.77 12.64 -25.86
C LYS A 323 -1.28 12.32 -26.04
N GLU A 324 -0.93 11.69 -27.15
CA GLU A 324 0.44 11.24 -27.42
C GLU A 324 1.46 12.37 -27.40
N GLU A 325 1.10 13.55 -27.93
CA GLU A 325 1.96 14.75 -27.93
C GLU A 325 2.24 15.33 -26.55
N LYS A 326 1.45 14.95 -25.52
CA LYS A 326 1.62 15.38 -24.14
C LYS A 326 2.29 14.31 -23.26
N HIS A 327 2.42 13.09 -23.78
CA HIS A 327 3.00 11.97 -23.05
C HIS A 327 4.52 11.99 -23.12
N GLN A 328 5.19 11.78 -21.97
CA GLN A 328 6.65 11.73 -21.84
C GLN A 328 7.06 10.43 -21.10
N PRO A 329 7.17 9.29 -21.82
CA PRO A 329 7.40 7.99 -21.21
C PRO A 329 8.61 7.99 -20.25
N GLY A 330 8.41 7.52 -19.02
CA GLY A 330 9.47 7.43 -18.02
C GLY A 330 9.70 8.70 -17.19
N LEU A 331 8.98 9.79 -17.44
CA LEU A 331 9.04 10.98 -16.60
C LEU A 331 8.32 10.72 -15.26
N VAL A 332 9.02 11.00 -14.17
CA VAL A 332 8.53 10.96 -12.79
C VAL A 332 8.55 12.38 -12.23
N THR A 333 7.40 12.92 -11.91
CA THR A 333 7.30 14.25 -11.29
C THR A 333 6.67 14.14 -9.90
N HIS A 334 7.31 14.77 -8.91
CA HIS A 334 6.74 14.98 -7.58
C HIS A 334 6.53 16.47 -7.34
N THR A 335 5.52 16.83 -6.55
CA THR A 335 5.25 18.23 -6.25
C THR A 335 4.96 18.44 -4.77
N LEU A 336 5.21 19.67 -4.30
CA LEU A 336 4.80 20.20 -3.00
C LEU A 336 4.00 21.50 -3.18
N GLY A 337 3.32 21.93 -2.13
CA GLY A 337 2.58 23.18 -2.09
C GLY A 337 1.12 23.00 -2.50
N TRP A 338 0.60 23.88 -3.36
CA TRP A 338 -0.80 23.86 -3.77
C TRP A 338 -1.23 22.47 -4.28
N PRO A 339 -2.45 21.95 -3.98
CA PRO A 339 -3.59 22.62 -3.35
C PRO A 339 -3.56 22.66 -1.82
N LEU A 340 -2.62 21.97 -1.17
CA LEU A 340 -2.54 21.93 0.28
C LEU A 340 -1.98 23.24 0.85
N ASP A 341 -2.39 23.57 2.07
CA ASP A 341 -1.85 24.69 2.80
C ASP A 341 -0.47 24.37 3.42
N PHE A 342 0.19 25.38 4.00
CA PHE A 342 1.54 25.22 4.59
C PHE A 342 1.57 24.42 5.90
N LYS A 343 0.42 24.05 6.46
CA LYS A 343 0.30 23.30 7.71
C LYS A 343 -0.09 21.84 7.47
N THR A 344 -0.57 21.53 6.27
CA THR A 344 -0.98 20.18 5.88
C THR A 344 0.17 19.49 5.15
N TYR A 345 0.66 18.39 5.73
CA TYR A 345 1.67 17.56 5.09
C TYR A 345 1.08 16.81 3.91
N GLY A 346 1.84 16.75 2.82
CA GLY A 346 1.42 16.02 1.62
C GLY A 346 2.10 16.56 0.37
N GLY A 347 1.63 16.07 -0.76
CA GLY A 347 2.12 16.46 -2.08
C GLY A 347 1.52 15.61 -3.18
N SER A 348 1.74 16.00 -4.42
CA SER A 348 1.21 15.29 -5.57
C SER A 348 2.30 14.67 -6.43
N TRP A 349 1.88 13.78 -7.32
CA TRP A 349 2.78 13.16 -8.29
C TRP A 349 2.11 13.06 -9.66
N CYS A 350 2.97 12.91 -10.69
CA CYS A 350 2.60 12.57 -12.05
C CYS A 350 3.65 11.61 -12.61
N TYR A 351 3.25 10.38 -12.94
CA TYR A 351 4.13 9.36 -13.52
C TYR A 351 3.65 8.99 -14.90
N HIS A 352 4.51 9.16 -15.91
CA HIS A 352 4.23 8.79 -17.28
C HIS A 352 4.57 7.32 -17.50
N MET A 353 3.53 6.49 -17.50
CA MET A 353 3.57 5.04 -17.64
C MET A 353 3.73 4.61 -19.09
N GLU A 354 3.68 3.31 -19.38
CA GLU A 354 3.57 2.77 -20.74
C GLU A 354 2.24 3.15 -21.41
N ASP A 355 2.16 2.98 -22.73
CA ASP A 355 0.93 3.07 -23.53
C ASP A 355 0.18 4.42 -23.45
N GLY A 356 0.88 5.53 -23.31
CA GLY A 356 0.28 6.86 -23.21
C GLY A 356 -0.56 7.07 -21.96
N MET A 357 -0.33 6.28 -20.93
CA MET A 357 -1.01 6.43 -19.63
C MET A 357 -0.18 7.30 -18.68
N VAL A 358 -0.88 8.05 -17.84
CA VAL A 358 -0.28 8.77 -16.71
C VAL A 358 -1.01 8.42 -15.42
N SER A 359 -0.24 8.20 -14.36
CA SER A 359 -0.78 8.10 -13.00
C SER A 359 -0.58 9.43 -12.30
N ILE A 360 -1.66 10.07 -11.92
CA ILE A 360 -1.64 11.29 -11.10
C ILE A 360 -2.25 11.04 -9.74
N GLY A 361 -1.80 11.73 -8.72
CA GLY A 361 -2.39 11.61 -7.40
C GLY A 361 -1.93 12.66 -6.41
N LEU A 362 -2.57 12.63 -5.25
CA LEU A 362 -2.31 13.48 -4.10
C LEU A 362 -2.25 12.63 -2.85
N VAL A 363 -1.21 12.81 -2.04
CA VAL A 363 -1.16 12.30 -0.67
C VAL A 363 -1.46 13.44 0.29
N VAL A 364 -2.31 13.17 1.28
CA VAL A 364 -2.62 14.07 2.39
C VAL A 364 -2.34 13.35 3.70
N GLY A 365 -1.45 13.88 4.52
CA GLY A 365 -1.20 13.36 5.87
C GLY A 365 -2.48 13.47 6.71
N LEU A 366 -2.84 12.40 7.44
CA LEU A 366 -4.08 12.36 8.22
C LEU A 366 -3.99 13.16 9.53
N ASP A 367 -2.85 13.76 9.80
CA ASP A 367 -2.61 14.71 10.89
C ASP A 367 -3.04 16.17 10.56
N TYR A 368 -3.82 16.37 9.50
CA TYR A 368 -4.32 17.69 9.11
C TYR A 368 -5.21 18.32 10.18
N GLN A 369 -5.10 19.65 10.33
CA GLN A 369 -5.73 20.36 11.44
C GLN A 369 -7.16 20.83 11.16
N ASN A 370 -7.48 21.11 9.89
CA ASN A 370 -8.79 21.69 9.52
C ASN A 370 -9.81 20.59 9.19
N PRO A 371 -10.89 20.41 9.97
CA PRO A 371 -11.91 19.38 9.72
C PRO A 371 -12.72 19.60 8.44
N TYR A 372 -12.64 20.79 7.84
CA TYR A 372 -13.30 21.10 6.56
C TYR A 372 -12.49 20.67 5.34
N LEU A 373 -11.23 20.25 5.52
CA LEU A 373 -10.43 19.70 4.44
C LEU A 373 -11.03 18.36 3.97
N SER A 374 -11.26 18.25 2.68
CA SER A 374 -11.66 17.01 2.02
C SER A 374 -10.53 16.54 1.08
N PRO A 375 -9.82 15.47 1.42
CA PRO A 375 -8.73 14.95 0.57
C PRO A 375 -9.19 14.70 -0.87
N PHE A 376 -10.39 14.15 -1.06
CA PHE A 376 -10.97 13.95 -2.38
C PHE A 376 -11.14 15.25 -3.17
N ARG A 377 -11.73 16.27 -2.53
CA ARG A 377 -11.98 17.56 -3.20
C ARG A 377 -10.69 18.34 -3.45
N GLU A 378 -9.69 18.21 -2.57
CA GLU A 378 -8.34 18.75 -2.82
C GLU A 378 -7.71 18.10 -4.05
N PHE A 379 -7.81 16.78 -4.19
CA PHE A 379 -7.34 16.07 -5.37
C PHE A 379 -8.08 16.51 -6.64
N GLN A 380 -9.41 16.69 -6.59
CA GLN A 380 -10.18 17.19 -7.73
C GLN A 380 -9.77 18.64 -8.09
N ARG A 381 -9.57 19.50 -7.08
CA ARG A 381 -9.08 20.87 -7.28
C ARG A 381 -7.68 20.92 -7.89
N MET A 382 -6.78 20.01 -7.48
CA MET A 382 -5.43 19.87 -8.02
C MET A 382 -5.42 19.74 -9.55
N LYS A 383 -6.34 19.01 -10.12
CA LYS A 383 -6.40 18.75 -11.59
C LYS A 383 -6.65 20.01 -12.42
N HIS A 384 -7.22 21.07 -11.83
CA HIS A 384 -7.40 22.37 -12.47
C HIS A 384 -6.15 23.26 -12.45
N HIS A 385 -5.09 22.86 -11.74
CA HIS A 385 -3.82 23.58 -11.81
C HIS A 385 -3.24 23.47 -13.23
N PRO A 386 -2.70 24.57 -13.84
CA PRO A 386 -2.19 24.55 -15.22
C PRO A 386 -1.26 23.38 -15.52
N PHE A 387 -0.38 23.01 -14.59
CA PHE A 387 0.53 21.88 -14.75
C PHE A 387 -0.20 20.54 -15.01
N PHE A 388 -1.33 20.29 -14.37
CA PHE A 388 -2.11 19.07 -14.57
C PHE A 388 -3.16 19.26 -15.67
N ALA A 389 -3.84 20.39 -15.70
CA ALA A 389 -4.90 20.67 -16.65
C ALA A 389 -4.40 20.57 -18.09
N ASP A 390 -3.24 21.16 -18.39
CA ASP A 390 -2.62 21.10 -19.72
C ASP A 390 -2.32 19.65 -20.15
N LEU A 391 -1.87 18.81 -19.22
CA LEU A 391 -1.58 17.39 -19.48
C LEU A 391 -2.86 16.59 -19.75
N LEU A 392 -3.88 16.80 -18.92
CA LEU A 392 -5.10 15.98 -18.89
C LEU A 392 -6.13 16.42 -19.94
N GLU A 393 -6.02 17.62 -20.49
CA GLU A 393 -6.98 18.16 -21.44
C GLU A 393 -7.12 17.28 -22.70
N GLY A 394 -8.34 16.79 -22.92
CA GLY A 394 -8.67 15.89 -24.03
C GLY A 394 -8.21 14.45 -23.80
N GLY A 395 -7.78 14.12 -22.59
CA GLY A 395 -7.53 12.77 -22.13
C GLY A 395 -8.78 12.10 -21.55
N GLU A 396 -8.65 10.84 -21.15
CA GLU A 396 -9.70 10.02 -20.56
C GLU A 396 -9.24 9.45 -19.20
N CYS A 397 -10.08 9.60 -18.16
CA CYS A 397 -9.86 8.99 -16.84
C CYS A 397 -10.31 7.53 -16.86
N LEU A 398 -9.35 6.61 -16.75
CA LEU A 398 -9.58 5.16 -16.86
C LEU A 398 -9.87 4.49 -15.51
N ALA A 399 -9.22 4.95 -14.44
CA ALA A 399 -9.32 4.33 -13.12
C ALA A 399 -9.16 5.36 -12.00
N TYR A 400 -9.77 5.07 -10.87
CA TYR A 400 -9.69 5.84 -9.62
C TYR A 400 -9.43 4.91 -8.45
N GLY A 401 -8.80 5.41 -7.42
CA GLY A 401 -8.66 4.68 -6.16
C GLY A 401 -8.01 5.50 -5.06
N ALA A 402 -8.18 5.01 -3.84
CA ALA A 402 -7.59 5.61 -2.65
C ALA A 402 -7.02 4.53 -1.72
N ARG A 403 -5.94 4.87 -1.00
CA ARG A 403 -5.30 3.93 -0.08
C ARG A 403 -4.62 4.69 1.06
N ALA A 404 -4.74 4.15 2.27
CA ALA A 404 -3.93 4.59 3.40
C ALA A 404 -2.47 4.14 3.23
N LEU A 405 -1.53 4.96 3.70
CA LEU A 405 -0.10 4.75 3.68
C LEU A 405 0.45 4.96 5.10
N ASN A 406 1.42 4.14 5.52
CA ASN A 406 2.13 4.38 6.77
C ASN A 406 3.12 5.54 6.62
N GLU A 407 3.12 6.49 7.55
CA GLU A 407 4.04 7.62 7.54
C GLU A 407 4.89 7.74 8.81
N GLY A 408 4.74 6.83 9.78
CA GLY A 408 5.46 6.85 11.04
C GLY A 408 6.97 6.61 10.92
N GLY A 409 7.40 5.86 9.90
CA GLY A 409 8.80 5.58 9.66
C GLY A 409 9.47 4.69 10.73
N TYR A 410 10.80 4.85 10.86
CA TYR A 410 11.64 4.00 11.72
C TYR A 410 11.17 3.89 13.17
N GLN A 411 10.83 5.01 13.80
CA GLN A 411 10.46 5.08 15.21
C GLN A 411 9.08 4.50 15.54
N SER A 412 8.24 4.27 14.52
CA SER A 412 6.90 3.69 14.68
C SER A 412 6.86 2.19 14.40
N ILE A 413 8.02 1.54 14.16
CA ILE A 413 8.09 0.11 13.92
C ILE A 413 7.81 -0.63 15.23
N PRO A 414 6.78 -1.49 15.34
CA PRO A 414 6.48 -2.27 16.53
C PRO A 414 7.47 -3.43 16.70
N LYS A 415 7.36 -4.20 17.78
CA LYS A 415 7.98 -5.52 17.86
C LYS A 415 7.45 -6.38 16.72
N LEU A 416 8.35 -6.96 15.91
CA LEU A 416 7.99 -7.58 14.63
C LEU A 416 7.52 -9.03 14.76
N ASN A 417 8.02 -9.75 15.77
CA ASN A 417 7.76 -11.16 15.99
C ASN A 417 7.09 -11.40 17.35
N PHE A 418 6.32 -12.44 17.41
CA PHE A 418 5.62 -12.92 18.60
C PHE A 418 5.36 -14.42 18.42
N PRO A 419 5.07 -15.19 19.48
CA PRO A 419 4.82 -16.61 19.34
C PRO A 419 3.69 -16.89 18.34
N GLY A 420 3.97 -17.72 17.33
CA GLY A 420 3.07 -18.08 16.24
C GLY A 420 2.90 -17.02 15.15
N GLY A 421 3.69 -15.92 15.14
CA GLY A 421 3.52 -14.93 14.09
C GLY A 421 4.60 -13.88 13.92
N ALA A 422 4.54 -13.17 12.76
CA ALA A 422 5.37 -12.01 12.47
C ALA A 422 4.66 -11.02 11.53
N LEU A 423 5.03 -9.73 11.64
CA LEU A 423 4.54 -8.63 10.81
C LEU A 423 5.49 -8.39 9.63
N LEU A 424 4.93 -8.23 8.42
CA LEU A 424 5.67 -7.98 7.18
C LEU A 424 5.25 -6.67 6.49
N GLY A 425 6.18 -6.08 5.77
CA GLY A 425 5.88 -4.95 4.88
C GLY A 425 5.24 -3.76 5.58
N CYS A 426 4.16 -3.24 5.01
CA CYS A 426 3.46 -2.09 5.57
C CYS A 426 2.66 -2.43 6.85
N ALA A 427 2.34 -3.69 7.14
CA ALA A 427 1.78 -4.07 8.44
C ALA A 427 2.78 -3.78 9.59
N ALA A 428 4.08 -3.86 9.30
CA ALA A 428 5.16 -3.45 10.20
C ALA A 428 5.56 -1.96 10.07
N GLY A 429 5.09 -1.24 9.05
CA GLY A 429 5.41 0.18 8.82
C GLY A 429 6.69 0.44 8.02
N PHE A 430 7.08 -0.45 7.11
CA PHE A 430 8.35 -0.33 6.36
C PHE A 430 8.33 0.60 5.13
N LEU A 431 7.31 1.44 4.98
CA LEU A 431 7.31 2.46 3.92
C LEU A 431 8.43 3.50 4.18
N ASN A 432 9.28 3.73 3.18
CA ASN A 432 10.22 4.84 3.20
C ASN A 432 9.51 6.09 2.66
N VAL A 433 8.97 6.91 3.57
CA VAL A 433 8.13 8.08 3.26
C VAL A 433 8.85 9.10 2.38
N PRO A 434 10.06 9.58 2.74
CA PRO A 434 10.79 10.54 1.90
C PRO A 434 11.18 10.00 0.53
N LYS A 435 11.38 8.70 0.40
CA LYS A 435 11.65 8.02 -0.87
C LYS A 435 10.38 7.79 -1.70
N ILE A 436 9.20 7.87 -1.06
CA ILE A 436 7.88 7.55 -1.64
C ILE A 436 7.85 6.11 -2.20
N LYS A 437 8.52 5.19 -1.52
CA LYS A 437 8.66 3.79 -1.95
C LYS A 437 8.63 2.85 -0.75
N GLY A 438 7.85 1.77 -0.89
CA GLY A 438 7.72 0.75 0.15
C GLY A 438 7.76 -0.68 -0.38
N THR A 439 7.50 -0.88 -1.68
CA THR A 439 7.35 -2.24 -2.26
C THR A 439 8.62 -3.07 -2.11
N HIS A 440 9.79 -2.51 -2.41
CA HIS A 440 11.08 -3.21 -2.24
C HIS A 440 11.37 -3.57 -0.77
N ASN A 441 11.03 -2.67 0.18
CA ASN A 441 11.16 -2.95 1.61
C ASN A 441 10.18 -4.03 2.06
N ALA A 442 8.95 -3.99 1.56
CA ALA A 442 7.94 -4.99 1.83
C ALA A 442 8.38 -6.38 1.34
N MET A 443 8.86 -6.48 0.10
CA MET A 443 9.41 -7.72 -0.45
C MET A 443 10.60 -8.22 0.36
N LYS A 444 11.59 -7.36 0.67
CA LYS A 444 12.77 -7.76 1.44
C LYS A 444 12.41 -8.24 2.84
N SER A 445 11.44 -7.60 3.50
CA SER A 445 10.97 -8.09 4.81
C SER A 445 10.37 -9.50 4.71
N GLY A 446 9.68 -9.79 3.61
CA GLY A 446 9.17 -11.13 3.31
C GLY A 446 10.29 -12.15 3.12
N LEU A 447 11.34 -11.80 2.36
CA LEU A 447 12.50 -12.68 2.15
C LEU A 447 13.17 -13.04 3.48
N VAL A 448 13.45 -12.04 4.31
CA VAL A 448 14.12 -12.27 5.61
C VAL A 448 13.24 -13.08 6.58
N ALA A 449 11.94 -12.82 6.60
CA ALA A 449 11.02 -13.61 7.41
C ALA A 449 10.98 -15.07 6.93
N ALA A 450 10.94 -15.29 5.62
CA ALA A 450 10.96 -16.62 5.02
C ALA A 450 12.22 -17.42 5.41
N GLU A 451 13.38 -16.78 5.37
CA GLU A 451 14.65 -17.40 5.81
C GLU A 451 14.59 -17.80 7.30
N CYS A 452 14.03 -16.93 8.16
CA CYS A 452 13.82 -17.24 9.58
C CYS A 452 12.81 -18.38 9.78
N VAL A 453 11.72 -18.40 9.00
CA VAL A 453 10.70 -19.46 9.05
C VAL A 453 11.33 -20.81 8.71
N VAL A 454 12.06 -20.90 7.59
CA VAL A 454 12.69 -22.17 7.17
C VAL A 454 13.69 -22.67 8.20
N GLU A 455 14.54 -21.79 8.74
CA GLU A 455 15.46 -22.17 9.81
C GLU A 455 14.74 -22.66 11.09
N ALA A 456 13.61 -22.04 11.42
CA ALA A 456 12.82 -22.41 12.59
C ALA A 456 12.11 -23.75 12.40
N LEU A 457 11.54 -24.00 11.21
CA LEU A 457 10.93 -25.29 10.85
C LEU A 457 11.96 -26.42 10.86
N GLN A 458 13.15 -26.19 10.31
CA GLN A 458 14.25 -27.17 10.33
C GLN A 458 14.73 -27.50 11.75
N LYS A 459 14.80 -26.50 12.63
CA LYS A 459 15.20 -26.70 14.04
C LYS A 459 14.12 -27.43 14.86
N ARG A 460 12.86 -27.26 14.47
CA ARG A 460 11.72 -27.86 15.17
C ARG A 460 11.72 -29.40 15.10
N GLY A 461 12.10 -29.97 13.95
CA GLY A 461 12.04 -31.41 13.72
C GLY A 461 10.62 -31.97 13.91
N GLU A 462 10.51 -33.14 14.55
CA GLU A 462 9.22 -33.81 14.85
C GLU A 462 8.56 -33.28 16.15
N ALA A 463 9.00 -32.14 16.71
CA ALA A 463 8.36 -31.54 17.87
C ALA A 463 6.90 -31.19 17.56
N SER A 464 6.06 -31.18 18.58
CA SER A 464 4.61 -31.01 18.51
C SER A 464 4.18 -29.95 17.48
N ALA A 465 3.36 -30.31 16.51
CA ALA A 465 2.81 -29.41 15.50
C ALA A 465 2.00 -28.24 16.10
N GLU A 466 1.64 -28.32 17.38
CA GLU A 466 0.82 -27.33 18.07
C GLU A 466 1.61 -26.21 18.74
N GLU A 467 2.94 -26.35 18.95
CA GLU A 467 3.72 -25.30 19.62
C GLU A 467 3.99 -24.13 18.67
N PRO A 468 3.70 -22.87 19.07
CA PRO A 468 3.91 -21.70 18.24
C PRO A 468 5.42 -21.43 18.03
N ILE A 469 5.80 -21.08 16.80
CA ILE A 469 7.16 -20.65 16.46
C ILE A 469 7.29 -19.15 16.72
N ASP A 470 8.36 -18.73 17.44
CA ASP A 470 8.72 -17.31 17.57
C ASP A 470 10.01 -17.03 16.79
N LEU A 471 9.94 -16.11 15.81
CA LEU A 471 11.05 -15.72 14.94
C LEU A 471 11.97 -14.70 15.62
N THR A 472 12.63 -15.11 16.72
CA THR A 472 13.44 -14.22 17.57
C THR A 472 14.57 -13.49 16.82
N ASP A 473 15.13 -14.11 15.77
CA ASP A 473 16.23 -13.56 14.98
C ASP A 473 15.77 -12.61 13.85
N TYR A 474 14.45 -12.52 13.57
CA TYR A 474 13.91 -11.78 12.45
C TYR A 474 14.30 -10.29 12.49
N ARG A 475 14.14 -9.63 13.64
CA ARG A 475 14.52 -8.23 13.80
C ARG A 475 16.02 -8.01 13.60
N ALA A 476 16.86 -8.84 14.18
CA ALA A 476 18.31 -8.71 14.06
C ALA A 476 18.77 -8.88 12.61
N LYS A 477 18.24 -9.87 11.89
CA LYS A 477 18.54 -10.06 10.45
C LYS A 477 18.06 -8.89 9.60
N LEU A 478 16.90 -8.29 9.90
CA LEU A 478 16.41 -7.09 9.21
C LEU A 478 17.30 -5.87 9.46
N ASP A 479 17.82 -5.69 10.68
CA ASP A 479 18.71 -4.58 11.03
C ASP A 479 19.99 -4.59 10.17
N ASP A 480 20.44 -5.74 9.71
CA ASP A 480 21.58 -5.88 8.80
C ASP A 480 21.27 -5.55 7.33
N THR A 481 19.98 -5.47 6.96
CA THR A 481 19.55 -5.15 5.60
C THR A 481 19.55 -3.65 5.32
N TRP A 482 19.32 -3.30 4.04
CA TRP A 482 19.08 -1.91 3.65
C TRP A 482 17.75 -1.36 4.20
N VAL A 483 16.74 -2.21 4.48
CA VAL A 483 15.41 -1.78 4.92
C VAL A 483 15.51 -0.90 6.17
N ILE A 484 16.11 -1.43 7.22
CA ILE A 484 16.24 -0.68 8.48
C ILE A 484 17.27 0.44 8.37
N LYS A 485 18.36 0.23 7.61
CA LYS A 485 19.38 1.26 7.39
C LYS A 485 18.80 2.48 6.69
N GLU A 486 18.03 2.29 5.60
CA GLU A 486 17.37 3.37 4.87
C GLU A 486 16.31 4.09 5.72
N LEU A 487 15.47 3.34 6.46
CA LEU A 487 14.47 3.94 7.34
C LEU A 487 15.11 4.75 8.47
N LYS A 488 16.22 4.26 9.03
CA LYS A 488 16.98 4.97 10.06
C LYS A 488 17.64 6.23 9.53
N GLU A 489 18.13 6.22 8.29
CA GLU A 489 18.72 7.39 7.64
C GLU A 489 17.70 8.53 7.51
N VAL A 490 16.46 8.22 7.15
CA VAL A 490 15.42 9.23 6.89
C VAL A 490 14.47 9.49 8.07
N ARG A 491 14.74 8.91 9.25
CA ARG A 491 13.84 8.90 10.41
C ARG A 491 13.35 10.27 10.87
N ASN A 492 14.15 11.31 10.70
CA ASN A 492 13.82 12.66 11.15
C ASN A 492 13.06 13.50 10.11
N LEU A 493 12.97 13.03 8.84
CA LEU A 493 12.42 13.85 7.76
C LEU A 493 10.93 14.10 7.94
N ARG A 494 10.10 13.04 8.10
CA ARG A 494 8.66 13.20 8.26
C ARG A 494 8.28 13.97 9.54
N PRO A 495 8.80 13.64 10.72
CA PRO A 495 8.49 14.38 11.95
C PRO A 495 8.94 15.84 11.92
N SER A 496 9.95 16.19 11.10
CA SER A 496 10.42 17.58 11.00
C SER A 496 9.38 18.56 10.46
N PHE A 497 8.32 18.07 9.83
CA PHE A 497 7.20 18.90 9.37
C PHE A 497 6.25 19.32 10.50
N HIS A 498 6.32 18.69 11.67
CA HIS A 498 5.61 19.11 12.89
C HIS A 498 6.33 20.25 13.61
N ASN A 499 6.62 21.33 12.91
CA ASN A 499 7.33 22.49 13.44
C ASN A 499 6.49 23.78 13.27
N PRO A 500 6.78 24.88 14.01
CA PRO A 500 6.03 26.13 13.92
C PRO A 500 6.05 26.80 12.54
N LEU A 501 7.08 26.51 11.71
CA LEU A 501 7.21 27.06 10.35
C LEU A 501 6.53 26.17 9.29
N GLY A 502 5.87 25.07 9.71
CA GLY A 502 5.14 24.15 8.85
C GLY A 502 5.99 23.60 7.69
N LEU A 503 5.45 23.65 6.48
CA LEU A 503 6.09 23.13 5.27
C LEU A 503 7.53 23.67 5.07
N TRP A 504 7.75 24.98 5.28
CA TRP A 504 9.06 25.57 5.06
C TRP A 504 10.13 25.10 6.04
N GLY A 505 9.76 24.93 7.31
CA GLY A 505 10.65 24.37 8.32
C GLY A 505 11.00 22.92 8.02
N GLY A 506 10.02 22.12 7.62
CA GLY A 506 10.19 20.73 7.21
C GLY A 506 11.10 20.61 5.97
N VAL A 507 10.86 21.41 4.93
CA VAL A 507 11.68 21.42 3.70
C VAL A 507 13.12 21.84 4.00
N ALA A 508 13.33 22.88 4.80
CA ALA A 508 14.67 23.34 5.17
C ALA A 508 15.45 22.27 5.96
N TYR A 509 14.80 21.65 6.96
CA TYR A 509 15.42 20.56 7.72
C TYR A 509 15.69 19.34 6.83
N SER A 510 14.71 18.95 6.00
CA SER A 510 14.86 17.82 5.08
C SER A 510 16.01 18.02 4.09
N GLY A 511 16.17 19.25 3.57
CA GLY A 511 17.32 19.61 2.73
C GLY A 511 18.66 19.48 3.48
N LEU A 512 18.72 20.00 4.72
CA LEU A 512 19.90 19.88 5.56
C LEU A 512 20.24 18.41 5.87
N ASP A 513 19.24 17.62 6.27
CA ASP A 513 19.45 16.22 6.64
C ASP A 513 19.81 15.36 5.42
N SER A 514 19.13 15.54 4.30
CA SER A 514 19.37 14.76 3.07
C SER A 514 20.74 15.02 2.44
N LEU A 515 21.23 16.26 2.49
CA LEU A 515 22.48 16.66 1.82
C LEU A 515 23.71 16.60 2.72
N ILE A 516 23.56 16.98 4.00
CA ILE A 516 24.67 17.19 4.93
C ILE A 516 24.69 16.14 6.04
N LEU A 517 23.61 16.02 6.83
CA LEU A 517 23.59 15.16 8.01
C LEU A 517 23.43 13.68 7.65
N LYS A 518 22.66 13.36 6.60
CA LYS A 518 22.44 11.99 6.08
C LYS A 518 22.00 11.00 7.18
N GLY A 519 21.09 11.45 8.04
CA GLY A 519 20.60 10.68 9.17
C GLY A 519 21.62 10.42 10.29
N ARG A 520 22.84 10.97 10.19
CA ARG A 520 23.91 10.79 11.19
C ARG A 520 23.77 11.75 12.37
N THR A 521 22.53 11.93 12.83
CA THR A 521 22.21 12.81 13.95
C THR A 521 22.18 12.03 15.25
N PRO A 522 22.64 12.61 16.40
CA PRO A 522 22.51 11.95 17.71
C PRO A 522 21.08 12.03 18.28
N TRP A 523 20.17 12.75 17.60
CA TRP A 523 18.76 12.87 17.99
C TRP A 523 17.84 12.14 17.01
N THR A 524 16.66 11.78 17.50
CA THR A 524 15.53 11.30 16.71
C THR A 524 14.33 12.15 17.06
N PHE A 525 13.64 12.67 16.04
CA PHE A 525 12.36 13.34 16.24
C PHE A 525 11.26 12.27 16.38
N HIS A 526 10.30 12.54 17.25
CA HIS A 526 9.24 11.61 17.60
C HIS A 526 7.87 12.13 17.17
N HIS A 527 6.97 11.20 16.88
CA HIS A 527 5.54 11.50 16.68
C HIS A 527 4.87 11.60 18.06
N ALA A 528 4.54 12.84 18.47
CA ALA A 528 4.08 13.11 19.83
C ALA A 528 2.70 12.52 20.16
N LYS A 529 1.86 12.27 19.15
CA LYS A 529 0.48 11.78 19.29
C LYS A 529 -0.04 11.18 17.99
N GLU A 530 -1.12 10.40 18.09
CA GLU A 530 -1.83 9.86 16.94
C GLU A 530 -2.49 10.97 16.09
N ASP A 531 -2.67 10.73 14.80
CA ASP A 531 -3.19 11.68 13.81
C ASP A 531 -4.52 12.32 14.23
N ARG A 532 -5.44 11.52 14.79
CA ARG A 532 -6.77 12.00 15.24
C ARG A 532 -6.74 13.13 16.27
N TYR A 533 -5.64 13.33 16.97
CA TYR A 533 -5.51 14.39 17.97
C TYR A 533 -4.94 15.70 17.40
N PHE A 534 -4.63 15.77 16.11
CA PHE A 534 -4.18 17.00 15.45
C PHE A 534 -5.35 17.84 14.93
N THR A 535 -6.46 17.20 14.57
CA THR A 535 -7.64 17.90 14.05
C THR A 535 -8.27 18.81 15.11
N LYS A 536 -8.48 20.06 14.74
CA LYS A 536 -9.10 21.09 15.59
C LYS A 536 -10.63 21.01 15.52
N PRO A 537 -11.34 21.54 16.53
CA PRO A 537 -12.77 21.71 16.43
C PRO A 537 -13.19 22.54 15.21
N ALA A 538 -14.36 22.26 14.66
CA ALA A 538 -14.93 23.00 13.54
C ALA A 538 -15.13 24.48 13.86
N SER A 539 -15.46 24.80 15.12
CA SER A 539 -15.62 26.19 15.63
C SER A 539 -14.31 27.00 15.60
N GLU A 540 -13.17 26.37 15.57
CA GLU A 540 -11.84 26.98 15.51
C GLU A 540 -11.21 26.93 14.12
N SER A 541 -11.97 26.48 13.11
CA SER A 541 -11.45 26.19 11.78
C SER A 541 -12.22 26.95 10.71
N GLU A 542 -11.51 27.42 9.71
CA GLU A 542 -12.10 28.12 8.57
C GLU A 542 -12.73 27.10 7.60
N LYS A 543 -13.97 27.40 7.16
CA LYS A 543 -14.65 26.57 6.15
C LYS A 543 -13.95 26.68 4.81
N ILE A 544 -13.78 25.55 4.14
CA ILE A 544 -13.20 25.48 2.80
C ILE A 544 -14.33 25.29 1.79
N GLU A 545 -14.45 26.25 0.87
CA GLU A 545 -15.37 26.15 -0.25
C GLU A 545 -14.67 25.50 -1.44
N TYR A 546 -15.26 24.44 -1.96
CA TYR A 546 -14.73 23.71 -3.10
C TYR A 546 -15.57 23.99 -4.35
N PRO A 547 -14.94 24.22 -5.52
CA PRO A 547 -15.66 24.35 -6.77
C PRO A 547 -16.42 23.07 -7.11
N LYS A 548 -17.54 23.24 -7.83
CA LYS A 548 -18.26 22.07 -8.37
C LYS A 548 -17.42 21.40 -9.45
N PRO A 549 -17.42 20.06 -9.55
CA PRO A 549 -16.75 19.34 -10.63
C PRO A 549 -17.29 19.77 -12.00
N ASP A 550 -16.39 19.83 -13.00
CA ASP A 550 -16.74 20.21 -14.37
C ASP A 550 -17.15 19.01 -15.27
N GLY A 551 -17.01 17.79 -14.76
CA GLY A 551 -17.29 16.56 -15.48
C GLY A 551 -16.29 16.23 -16.62
N LYS A 552 -15.19 16.98 -16.73
CA LYS A 552 -14.13 16.80 -17.73
C LYS A 552 -12.78 16.50 -17.10
N LEU A 553 -12.26 17.45 -16.33
CA LEU A 553 -11.03 17.28 -15.53
C LEU A 553 -11.34 16.80 -14.13
N SER A 554 -12.41 17.29 -13.53
CA SER A 554 -12.84 16.93 -12.18
C SER A 554 -14.21 16.26 -12.19
N PHE A 555 -14.39 15.31 -11.30
CA PHE A 555 -15.59 14.47 -11.21
C PHE A 555 -16.18 14.53 -9.80
N ASP A 556 -17.47 14.26 -9.68
CA ASP A 556 -18.08 13.96 -8.40
C ASP A 556 -17.58 12.61 -7.84
N ILE A 557 -17.84 12.38 -6.55
CA ILE A 557 -17.29 11.24 -5.85
C ILE A 557 -17.90 9.90 -6.36
N LEU A 558 -19.19 9.88 -6.71
CA LEU A 558 -19.85 8.67 -7.20
C LEU A 558 -19.33 8.27 -8.58
N THR A 559 -19.15 9.25 -9.48
CA THR A 559 -18.51 9.05 -10.78
C THR A 559 -17.08 8.53 -10.61
N SER A 560 -16.33 9.00 -9.62
CA SER A 560 -14.98 8.52 -9.34
C SER A 560 -15.00 7.09 -8.79
N VAL A 561 -15.88 6.79 -7.84
CA VAL A 561 -16.03 5.46 -7.23
C VAL A 561 -16.43 4.41 -8.27
N SER A 562 -17.27 4.74 -9.26
CA SER A 562 -17.63 3.81 -10.35
C SER A 562 -16.41 3.33 -11.16
N ARG A 563 -15.29 4.07 -11.13
CA ARG A 563 -14.02 3.73 -11.81
C ARG A 563 -13.04 2.93 -10.94
N THR A 564 -13.44 2.54 -9.72
CA THR A 564 -12.58 1.71 -8.86
C THR A 564 -12.57 0.25 -9.27
N GLY A 565 -13.58 -0.20 -10.01
CA GLY A 565 -13.81 -1.64 -10.27
C GLY A 565 -14.26 -2.42 -9.04
N THR A 566 -14.51 -1.76 -7.91
CA THR A 566 -14.97 -2.40 -6.68
C THR A 566 -16.47 -2.67 -6.77
N ASN A 567 -16.87 -3.90 -6.46
CA ASN A 567 -18.27 -4.31 -6.38
C ASN A 567 -18.52 -5.00 -5.04
N HIS A 568 -19.57 -4.59 -4.34
CA HIS A 568 -20.00 -5.14 -3.08
C HIS A 568 -21.45 -5.64 -3.20
N THR A 569 -21.77 -6.69 -2.47
CA THR A 569 -23.16 -7.14 -2.31
C THR A 569 -23.91 -6.10 -1.46
N GLU A 570 -25.05 -5.60 -1.93
CA GLU A 570 -25.82 -4.56 -1.23
C GLU A 570 -26.33 -5.03 0.14
N ASP A 571 -26.72 -6.32 0.21
CA ASP A 571 -27.19 -6.95 1.43
C ASP A 571 -26.09 -7.83 2.03
N GLN A 572 -25.12 -7.19 2.67
CA GLN A 572 -24.06 -7.81 3.48
C GLN A 572 -23.67 -6.90 4.64
N PRO A 573 -23.08 -7.44 5.73
CA PRO A 573 -22.61 -6.62 6.83
C PRO A 573 -21.61 -5.56 6.36
N VAL A 574 -21.68 -4.35 6.94
CA VAL A 574 -20.73 -3.29 6.65
C VAL A 574 -19.35 -3.66 7.21
N HIS A 575 -18.26 -3.26 6.50
CA HIS A 575 -16.90 -3.60 6.88
C HIS A 575 -16.40 -2.83 8.12
N LEU A 576 -16.87 -1.60 8.29
CA LEU A 576 -16.47 -0.73 9.40
C LEU A 576 -17.68 -0.47 10.28
N HIS A 577 -17.55 -0.81 11.55
CA HIS A 577 -18.61 -0.67 12.53
C HIS A 577 -18.28 0.43 13.54
N VAL A 578 -19.27 1.23 13.91
CA VAL A 578 -19.23 1.93 15.18
C VAL A 578 -19.42 0.89 16.27
N LYS A 579 -18.70 1.01 17.39
CA LYS A 579 -18.88 0.11 18.54
C LYS A 579 -20.35 0.03 18.89
N GLN A 580 -20.84 -1.17 19.14
CA GLN A 580 -22.22 -1.42 19.52
C GLN A 580 -22.60 -0.54 20.74
N GLY A 581 -23.69 0.21 20.62
CA GLY A 581 -24.16 1.15 21.65
C GLY A 581 -23.51 2.54 21.62
N ASP A 582 -22.48 2.83 20.79
CA ASP A 582 -21.80 4.14 20.73
C ASP A 582 -22.23 5.02 19.52
N TYR A 583 -23.30 4.69 18.82
CA TYR A 583 -23.76 5.51 17.68
C TYR A 583 -24.08 6.97 18.09
N VAL A 584 -24.73 7.14 19.24
CA VAL A 584 -25.02 8.48 19.81
C VAL A 584 -23.73 9.25 20.08
N GLY A 585 -22.79 8.64 20.83
CA GLY A 585 -21.51 9.28 21.17
C GLY A 585 -20.66 9.54 19.93
N HIS A 586 -20.66 8.62 18.96
CA HIS A 586 -19.97 8.79 17.67
C HIS A 586 -20.52 10.00 16.90
N THR A 587 -21.84 10.07 16.70
CA THR A 587 -22.49 11.16 15.96
C THR A 587 -22.31 12.49 16.68
N GLN A 588 -22.47 12.52 18.00
CA GLN A 588 -22.25 13.73 18.80
C GLN A 588 -20.82 14.26 18.67
N ARG A 589 -19.81 13.39 18.72
CA ARG A 589 -18.40 13.79 18.51
C ARG A 589 -18.15 14.29 17.09
N ASN A 590 -18.58 13.53 16.08
CA ASN A 590 -18.27 13.87 14.68
C ASN A 590 -19.03 15.09 14.19
N VAL A 591 -20.34 15.20 14.47
CA VAL A 591 -21.15 16.34 14.06
C VAL A 591 -20.90 17.54 14.98
N GLY A 592 -20.95 17.34 16.30
CA GLY A 592 -20.84 18.44 17.26
C GLY A 592 -19.49 19.12 17.29
N ASN A 593 -18.40 18.32 17.27
CA ASN A 593 -17.04 18.87 17.35
C ASN A 593 -16.43 19.18 15.98
N PHE A 594 -16.75 18.40 14.95
CA PHE A 594 -16.03 18.42 13.68
C PHE A 594 -16.93 18.65 12.45
N ASP A 595 -18.20 18.99 12.67
CA ASP A 595 -19.18 19.29 11.61
C ASP A 595 -19.26 18.16 10.53
N GLY A 596 -19.23 16.88 10.97
CA GLY A 596 -19.33 15.72 10.08
C GLY A 596 -18.04 15.38 9.32
N LEU A 597 -16.86 15.55 9.93
CA LEU A 597 -15.54 15.28 9.34
C LEU A 597 -15.46 13.95 8.57
N LEU A 598 -15.99 12.85 9.14
CA LEU A 598 -15.84 11.53 8.57
C LEU A 598 -16.43 11.40 7.17
N ALA A 599 -17.56 12.08 6.91
CA ALA A 599 -18.16 12.14 5.57
C ALA A 599 -17.25 12.87 4.55
N ARG A 600 -16.51 13.91 5.00
CA ARG A 600 -15.59 14.65 4.13
C ARG A 600 -14.25 13.96 3.94
N ALA A 601 -13.80 13.22 4.94
CA ALA A 601 -12.52 12.50 4.91
C ALA A 601 -12.57 11.25 4.02
N CYS A 602 -13.75 10.62 3.90
CA CYS A 602 -13.91 9.40 3.11
C CYS A 602 -13.81 9.69 1.60
N PRO A 603 -12.88 9.05 0.87
CA PRO A 603 -12.71 9.23 -0.57
C PRO A 603 -13.68 8.40 -1.42
N ALA A 604 -14.64 7.69 -0.77
CA ALA A 604 -15.61 6.82 -1.43
C ALA A 604 -17.07 7.11 -1.03
N ALA A 605 -17.33 8.20 -0.27
CA ALA A 605 -18.66 8.58 0.22
C ALA A 605 -19.42 7.47 0.96
N VAL A 606 -18.70 6.66 1.73
CA VAL A 606 -19.29 5.55 2.50
C VAL A 606 -20.07 6.04 3.71
N TYR A 607 -19.69 7.20 4.28
CA TYR A 607 -20.22 7.71 5.53
C TYR A 607 -21.07 8.96 5.30
N GLU A 608 -22.28 8.96 5.84
CA GLU A 608 -23.21 10.08 5.76
C GLU A 608 -23.78 10.44 7.13
N TYR A 609 -24.14 11.72 7.31
CA TYR A 609 -24.90 12.22 8.44
C TYR A 609 -26.19 12.84 7.90
N GLN A 610 -27.22 11.99 7.73
CA GLN A 610 -28.53 12.39 7.21
C GLN A 610 -29.33 13.14 8.26
N ASP A 611 -30.18 14.06 7.84
CA ASP A 611 -31.13 14.71 8.75
C ASP A 611 -32.15 13.68 9.28
N ALA A 612 -32.54 13.80 10.54
CA ALA A 612 -33.47 12.87 11.17
C ALA A 612 -34.80 12.74 10.40
N GLU A 613 -35.27 13.85 9.79
CA GLU A 613 -36.46 13.86 8.95
C GLU A 613 -36.30 12.96 7.72
N GLU A 614 -35.14 13.05 7.01
CA GLU A 614 -34.81 12.23 5.86
C GLU A 614 -34.59 10.76 6.24
N ALA A 615 -34.12 10.50 7.45
CA ALA A 615 -33.93 9.16 8.02
C ALA A 615 -35.22 8.55 8.62
N GLY A 616 -36.39 9.07 8.27
CA GLY A 616 -37.69 8.56 8.76
C GLY A 616 -37.94 8.80 10.24
N GLY A 617 -37.45 9.92 10.77
CA GLY A 617 -37.58 10.33 12.19
C GLY A 617 -36.60 9.60 13.12
N LYS A 618 -35.62 8.86 12.59
CA LYS A 618 -34.60 8.21 13.40
C LYS A 618 -33.41 9.15 13.59
N GLU A 619 -33.01 9.35 14.81
CA GLU A 619 -31.91 10.21 15.22
C GLU A 619 -30.91 9.45 16.08
N ASP A 620 -29.61 9.69 15.89
CA ASP A 620 -28.57 9.29 16.83
C ASP A 620 -28.21 10.43 17.78
N ALA A 621 -27.93 11.63 17.24
CA ALA A 621 -27.69 12.86 18.02
C ALA A 621 -27.77 14.11 17.13
N LEU A 622 -28.09 15.27 17.73
CA LEU A 622 -28.04 16.59 17.10
C LEU A 622 -28.90 16.70 15.81
N GLY A 623 -30.05 16.03 15.79
CA GLY A 623 -30.92 16.00 14.62
C GLY A 623 -30.36 15.19 13.44
N LYS A 624 -29.29 14.37 13.64
CA LYS A 624 -28.63 13.62 12.62
C LYS A 624 -28.65 12.09 12.89
N LYS A 625 -28.73 11.34 11.80
CA LYS A 625 -28.56 9.89 11.76
C LYS A 625 -27.26 9.57 11.02
N PHE A 626 -26.38 8.80 11.64
CA PHE A 626 -25.19 8.27 10.96
C PHE A 626 -25.57 7.05 10.12
N VAL A 627 -25.13 7.04 8.87
CA VAL A 627 -25.40 5.98 7.89
C VAL A 627 -24.09 5.54 7.24
N ILE A 628 -23.98 4.21 7.02
CA ILE A 628 -22.86 3.55 6.32
C ILE A 628 -23.44 2.77 5.14
#